data_9efb8dc436feac3f1a9dde21f0aa65d1
#
_entry.id   9efb8dc436feac3f1a9dde21f0aa65d1
#
_cell.length_a   1.000
_cell.length_b   1.000
_cell.length_c   1.000
_cell.angle_alpha   90.00
_cell.angle_beta   90.00
_cell.angle_gamma   90.00
#
_symmetry.space_group_name_H-M   'P 1'
#
loop_
_entity.id
_entity.type
_entity.pdbx_description
1 polymer ?
#
loop_
_entity_poly.entity_id
_entity_poly.type
_entity_poly.pdbx_seq_one_letter_code
_entity_poly.pdbx_strand_id
1 'polypeptide(L)'
;SLTCSFGTLKIENNTLSGTLDIRFPTIGDGERIRNIITDKFKYNSIEIKKARLSEVHHTPADSPFVKELLNVYEDFTGKKGECLAIGGGTYVHNIDGGVAFGCAMPGVDNRMHGADEFSYIDDLILSAKMFAEVIYDICSGRVGI
;
A
#
# COMPACT_ATOMS: atom_id res chain seq x y z
N SER A 1 -11.38 4.66 -5.07
CA SER A 1 -11.79 6.07 -4.96
C SER A 1 -10.57 6.99 -4.97
N LEU A 2 -10.75 8.23 -5.44
CA LEU A 2 -9.73 9.28 -5.31
C LEU A 2 -9.87 9.92 -3.93
N THR A 3 -8.74 10.11 -3.24
CA THR A 3 -8.68 10.86 -1.97
C THR A 3 -7.67 12.00 -2.10
N CYS A 4 -7.94 13.10 -1.42
CA CYS A 4 -7.06 14.25 -1.34
C CYS A 4 -7.10 14.79 0.09
N SER A 5 -5.97 14.85 0.73
CA SER A 5 -5.84 15.32 2.12
C SER A 5 -4.70 16.32 2.27
N PHE A 6 -4.86 17.26 3.21
CA PHE A 6 -3.76 18.11 3.63
C PHE A 6 -2.86 17.34 4.60
N GLY A 7 -1.60 17.13 4.20
CA GLY A 7 -0.59 16.53 5.07
C GLY A 7 -0.05 17.55 6.08
N THR A 8 0.18 18.78 5.63
CA THR A 8 0.61 19.89 6.49
C THR A 8 0.01 21.20 6.03
N LEU A 9 -0.20 22.12 6.96
CA LEU A 9 -0.57 23.51 6.68
C LEU A 9 0.15 24.40 7.68
N LYS A 10 0.89 25.41 7.18
CA LYS A 10 1.66 26.37 7.99
C LYS A 10 1.43 27.79 7.51
N ILE A 11 1.37 28.70 8.46
CA ILE A 11 1.36 30.15 8.22
C ILE A 11 2.59 30.74 8.92
N GLU A 12 3.53 31.22 8.14
CA GLU A 12 4.76 31.83 8.63
C GLU A 12 5.09 33.05 7.79
N ASN A 13 5.44 34.18 8.42
CA ASN A 13 5.82 35.43 7.75
C ASN A 13 4.80 35.86 6.68
N ASN A 14 3.53 35.83 7.02
CA ASN A 14 2.41 36.18 6.11
C ASN A 14 2.33 35.29 4.85
N THR A 15 2.96 34.13 4.87
CA THR A 15 2.93 33.14 3.79
C THR A 15 2.24 31.87 4.27
N LEU A 16 1.25 31.42 3.49
CA LEU A 16 0.61 30.13 3.68
C LEU A 16 1.35 29.08 2.86
N SER A 17 1.75 27.99 3.49
CA SER A 17 2.37 26.85 2.83
C SER A 17 1.78 25.53 3.32
N GLY A 18 1.79 24.52 2.47
CA GLY A 18 1.23 23.22 2.84
C GLY A 18 1.62 22.11 1.87
N THR A 19 1.25 20.89 2.24
CA THR A 19 1.42 19.70 1.40
C THR A 19 0.07 19.02 1.20
N LEU A 20 -0.16 18.52 -0.03
CA LEU A 20 -1.28 17.66 -0.37
C LEU A 20 -0.78 16.24 -0.61
N ASP A 21 -1.47 15.28 -0.02
CA ASP A 21 -1.36 13.86 -0.35
C ASP A 21 -2.60 13.45 -1.15
N ILE A 22 -2.37 12.96 -2.37
CA ILE A 22 -3.43 12.60 -3.30
C ILE A 22 -3.23 11.15 -3.70
N ARG A 23 -4.25 10.34 -3.44
CA ARG A 23 -4.26 8.92 -3.80
C ARG A 23 -5.38 8.66 -4.78
N PHE A 24 -5.08 7.93 -5.83
CA PHE A 24 -6.03 7.63 -6.89
C PHE A 24 -5.91 6.16 -7.32
N PRO A 25 -6.98 5.56 -7.87
CA PRO A 25 -6.96 4.17 -8.28
C PRO A 25 -6.04 3.93 -9.48
N THR A 26 -5.62 2.69 -9.67
CA THR A 26 -4.72 2.25 -10.75
C THR A 26 -5.20 2.62 -12.16
N ILE A 27 -6.52 2.69 -12.34
CA ILE A 27 -7.15 3.14 -13.59
C ILE A 27 -7.17 4.68 -13.75
N GLY A 28 -6.69 5.41 -12.74
CA GLY A 28 -6.64 6.87 -12.75
C GLY A 28 -5.44 7.39 -13.54
N ASP A 29 -5.64 8.49 -14.26
CA ASP A 29 -4.59 9.23 -14.93
C ASP A 29 -3.99 10.26 -13.97
N GLY A 30 -2.85 9.91 -13.37
CA GLY A 30 -2.15 10.77 -12.40
C GLY A 30 -1.69 12.09 -13.00
N GLU A 31 -1.26 12.09 -14.25
CA GLU A 31 -0.86 13.32 -14.97
C GLU A 31 -2.04 14.26 -15.17
N ARG A 32 -3.20 13.73 -15.55
CA ARG A 32 -4.42 14.51 -15.68
C ARG A 32 -4.83 15.13 -14.34
N ILE A 33 -4.75 14.35 -13.25
CA ILE A 33 -5.06 14.84 -11.90
C ILE A 33 -4.10 15.96 -11.51
N ARG A 34 -2.80 15.77 -11.75
CA ARG A 34 -1.77 16.79 -11.51
C ARG A 34 -2.06 18.08 -12.28
N ASN A 35 -2.41 17.98 -13.54
CA ASN A 35 -2.69 19.14 -14.39
C ASN A 35 -3.92 19.90 -13.89
N ILE A 36 -5.01 19.21 -13.55
CA ILE A 36 -6.23 19.83 -12.99
C ILE A 36 -5.90 20.62 -11.71
N ILE A 37 -5.10 20.04 -10.83
CA ILE A 37 -4.70 20.69 -9.56
C ILE A 37 -3.81 21.89 -9.84
N THR A 38 -2.85 21.75 -10.75
CA THR A 38 -1.94 22.83 -11.15
C THR A 38 -2.71 24.03 -11.69
N ASP A 39 -3.66 23.81 -12.59
CA ASP A 39 -4.48 24.85 -13.15
C ASP A 39 -5.36 25.55 -12.09
N LYS A 40 -5.94 24.73 -11.19
CA LYS A 40 -6.75 25.28 -10.11
C LYS A 40 -5.96 26.12 -9.13
N PHE A 41 -4.74 25.71 -8.81
CA PHE A 41 -3.83 26.44 -7.92
C PHE A 41 -3.35 27.73 -8.58
N LYS A 42 -2.96 27.67 -9.85
CA LYS A 42 -2.58 28.85 -10.62
C LYS A 42 -3.71 29.89 -10.69
N TYR A 43 -4.97 29.43 -10.91
CA TYR A 43 -6.13 30.31 -10.90
C TYR A 43 -6.32 31.03 -9.57
N ASN A 44 -5.95 30.41 -8.45
CA ASN A 44 -6.03 30.98 -7.10
C ASN A 44 -4.72 31.60 -6.61
N SER A 45 -3.78 31.88 -7.50
CA SER A 45 -2.46 32.46 -7.17
C SER A 45 -1.66 31.63 -6.15
N ILE A 46 -1.81 30.31 -6.18
CA ILE A 46 -1.06 29.37 -5.36
C ILE A 46 0.07 28.77 -6.20
N GLU A 47 1.29 28.90 -5.74
CA GLU A 47 2.47 28.31 -6.38
C GLU A 47 2.68 26.87 -5.94
N ILE A 48 2.89 25.95 -6.89
CA ILE A 48 3.34 24.59 -6.61
C ILE A 48 4.87 24.55 -6.69
N LYS A 49 5.53 24.50 -5.53
CA LYS A 49 6.99 24.43 -5.45
C LYS A 49 7.54 23.06 -5.84
N LYS A 50 6.80 22.00 -5.55
CA LYS A 50 7.20 20.62 -5.82
C LYS A 50 5.99 19.72 -6.01
N ALA A 51 5.99 18.93 -7.06
CA ALA A 51 5.03 17.85 -7.27
C ALA A 51 5.79 16.55 -7.53
N ARG A 52 5.34 15.47 -6.94
CA ARG A 52 5.82 14.11 -7.22
C ARG A 52 4.62 13.28 -7.64
N LEU A 53 4.83 12.49 -8.67
CA LEU A 53 3.90 11.45 -9.10
C LEU A 53 4.64 10.12 -8.96
N SER A 54 4.08 9.20 -8.20
CA SER A 54 4.60 7.85 -8.07
C SER A 54 3.87 6.95 -9.07
N GLU A 55 4.60 6.01 -9.64
CA GLU A 55 4.00 4.98 -10.47
C GLU A 55 3.10 4.08 -9.64
N VAL A 56 2.13 3.48 -10.31
CA VAL A 56 1.22 2.52 -9.69
C VAL A 56 1.94 1.19 -9.52
N HIS A 57 1.90 0.63 -8.31
CA HIS A 57 2.36 -0.73 -8.07
C HIS A 57 1.19 -1.70 -8.16
N HIS A 58 1.30 -2.69 -9.02
CA HIS A 58 0.28 -3.73 -9.21
C HIS A 58 0.93 -5.05 -9.61
N THR A 59 0.65 -6.09 -8.84
CA THR A 59 1.04 -7.45 -9.14
C THR A 59 -0.22 -8.26 -9.49
N PRO A 60 -0.27 -8.93 -10.65
CA PRO A 60 -1.44 -9.71 -11.06
C PRO A 60 -1.77 -10.83 -10.06
N ALA A 61 -3.05 -10.97 -9.74
CA ALA A 61 -3.54 -11.99 -8.81
C ALA A 61 -3.33 -13.43 -9.32
N ASP A 62 -3.15 -13.61 -10.61
CA ASP A 62 -2.93 -14.90 -11.26
C ASP A 62 -1.45 -15.27 -11.38
N SER A 63 -0.54 -14.42 -10.92
CA SER A 63 0.89 -14.75 -10.89
C SER A 63 1.15 -15.98 -9.99
N PRO A 64 2.14 -16.83 -10.35
CA PRO A 64 2.47 -18.01 -9.54
C PRO A 64 2.81 -17.65 -8.09
N PHE A 65 3.56 -16.57 -7.90
CA PHE A 65 3.94 -16.09 -6.58
C PHE A 65 2.73 -15.68 -5.73
N VAL A 66 1.79 -14.92 -6.29
CA VAL A 66 0.58 -14.51 -5.54
C VAL A 66 -0.28 -15.73 -5.20
N LYS A 67 -0.44 -16.67 -6.13
CA LYS A 67 -1.19 -17.91 -5.86
C LYS A 67 -0.59 -18.70 -4.71
N GLU A 68 0.74 -18.78 -4.64
CA GLU A 68 1.42 -19.46 -3.54
C GLU A 68 1.16 -18.80 -2.19
N LEU A 69 1.25 -17.47 -2.14
CA LEU A 69 0.93 -16.73 -0.92
C LEU A 69 -0.51 -16.99 -0.43
N LEU A 70 -1.46 -17.03 -1.37
CA LEU A 70 -2.85 -17.33 -1.06
C LEU A 70 -3.03 -18.76 -0.57
N ASN A 71 -2.40 -19.75 -1.23
CA ASN A 71 -2.44 -21.16 -0.81
C ASN A 71 -1.88 -21.33 0.60
N VAL A 72 -0.70 -20.80 0.87
CA VAL A 72 -0.10 -20.88 2.21
C VAL A 72 -0.99 -20.22 3.27
N TYR A 73 -1.58 -19.05 2.95
CA TYR A 73 -2.52 -18.43 3.85
C TYR A 73 -3.74 -19.33 4.14
N GLU A 74 -4.33 -19.94 3.11
CA GLU A 74 -5.48 -20.84 3.25
C GLU A 74 -5.12 -22.08 4.06
N ASP A 75 -3.97 -22.69 3.82
CA ASP A 75 -3.51 -23.89 4.53
C ASP A 75 -3.28 -23.63 6.02
N PHE A 76 -2.69 -22.50 6.38
CA PHE A 76 -2.38 -22.16 7.76
C PHE A 76 -3.57 -21.58 8.53
N THR A 77 -4.51 -20.92 7.87
CA THR A 77 -5.62 -20.23 8.54
C THR A 77 -6.97 -20.95 8.40
N GLY A 78 -7.10 -21.82 7.41
CA GLY A 78 -8.38 -22.41 7.03
C GLY A 78 -9.38 -21.39 6.45
N LYS A 79 -8.93 -20.17 6.14
CA LYS A 79 -9.76 -19.09 5.60
C LYS A 79 -9.39 -18.87 4.14
N LYS A 80 -10.35 -18.42 3.33
CA LYS A 80 -10.09 -18.05 1.94
C LYS A 80 -9.17 -16.86 1.85
N GLY A 81 -8.11 -16.99 1.04
CA GLY A 81 -7.17 -15.92 0.72
C GLY A 81 -7.75 -14.95 -0.31
N GLU A 82 -7.50 -13.66 -0.15
CA GLU A 82 -7.97 -12.62 -1.04
C GLU A 82 -6.87 -11.59 -1.31
N CYS A 83 -6.78 -11.15 -2.58
CA CYS A 83 -5.93 -10.03 -2.94
C CYS A 83 -6.62 -8.72 -2.58
N LEU A 84 -5.94 -7.88 -1.80
CA LEU A 84 -6.45 -6.60 -1.36
C LEU A 84 -5.70 -5.46 -2.03
N ALA A 85 -6.44 -4.42 -2.42
CA ALA A 85 -5.86 -3.17 -2.86
C ALA A 85 -5.87 -2.18 -1.68
N ILE A 86 -4.70 -1.68 -1.32
CA ILE A 86 -4.55 -0.69 -0.25
C ILE A 86 -4.14 0.67 -0.82
N GLY A 87 -4.60 1.74 -0.22
CA GLY A 87 -4.26 3.12 -0.62
C GLY A 87 -2.93 3.63 -0.06
N GLY A 88 -2.18 2.78 0.64
CA GLY A 88 -0.89 3.13 1.24
C GLY A 88 0.30 2.61 0.43
N GLY A 89 1.47 3.22 0.63
CA GLY A 89 2.74 2.69 0.13
C GLY A 89 3.33 1.69 1.13
N THR A 90 3.96 0.64 0.62
CA THR A 90 4.74 -0.34 1.39
C THR A 90 6.14 -0.48 0.81
N TYR A 91 7.02 -1.21 1.49
CA TYR A 91 8.39 -1.45 1.00
C TYR A 91 8.43 -2.15 -0.37
N VAL A 92 7.40 -2.93 -0.70
CA VAL A 92 7.31 -3.67 -1.98
C VAL A 92 6.95 -2.77 -3.16
N HIS A 93 6.60 -1.52 -2.94
CA HIS A 93 6.17 -0.59 -4.00
C HIS A 93 7.21 -0.40 -5.12
N ASN A 94 8.49 -0.60 -4.82
CA ASN A 94 9.59 -0.48 -5.77
C ASN A 94 10.18 -1.84 -6.18
N ILE A 95 9.46 -2.94 -5.96
CA ILE A 95 9.90 -4.30 -6.29
C ILE A 95 8.91 -4.87 -7.31
N ASP A 96 9.38 -5.10 -8.54
CA ASP A 96 8.57 -5.71 -9.58
C ASP A 96 8.06 -7.08 -9.14
N GLY A 97 6.73 -7.30 -9.30
CA GLY A 97 6.08 -8.53 -8.86
C GLY A 97 5.97 -8.69 -7.34
N GLY A 98 6.48 -7.74 -6.55
CA GLY A 98 6.37 -7.77 -5.10
C GLY A 98 4.93 -7.54 -4.62
N VAL A 99 4.57 -8.14 -3.49
CA VAL A 99 3.30 -7.91 -2.79
C VAL A 99 3.53 -7.87 -1.28
N ALA A 100 2.69 -7.13 -0.58
CA ALA A 100 2.65 -7.20 0.88
C ALA A 100 1.87 -8.44 1.31
N PHE A 101 2.40 -9.19 2.27
CA PHE A 101 1.82 -10.41 2.79
C PHE A 101 1.98 -10.47 4.32
N GLY A 102 1.06 -11.08 5.02
CA GLY A 102 1.20 -11.44 6.43
C GLY A 102 0.59 -10.44 7.42
N CYS A 103 1.02 -10.45 8.58
CA CYS A 103 0.86 -9.89 9.93
C CYS A 103 -0.53 -9.36 10.36
N ALA A 104 -1.27 -8.65 9.55
CA ALA A 104 -2.60 -8.14 9.92
C ALA A 104 -3.67 -9.17 9.58
N MET A 105 -4.24 -9.79 10.60
CA MET A 105 -5.31 -10.77 10.39
C MET A 105 -6.65 -10.09 10.13
N PRO A 106 -7.48 -10.62 9.20
CA PRO A 106 -8.78 -10.05 8.90
C PRO A 106 -9.67 -9.94 10.14
N GLY A 107 -10.30 -8.79 10.31
CA GLY A 107 -11.22 -8.52 11.42
C GLY A 107 -10.56 -8.07 12.72
N VAL A 108 -9.23 -7.93 12.75
CA VAL A 108 -8.51 -7.39 13.90
C VAL A 108 -8.20 -5.91 13.65
N ASP A 109 -8.75 -5.03 14.47
CA ASP A 109 -8.33 -3.62 14.53
C ASP A 109 -7.17 -3.50 15.50
N ASN A 110 -5.96 -3.55 14.99
CA ASN A 110 -4.72 -3.42 15.75
C ASN A 110 -4.30 -1.96 16.00
N ARG A 111 -5.16 -0.99 15.71
CA ARG A 111 -4.91 0.46 15.85
C ARG A 111 -3.69 0.95 15.06
N MET A 112 -3.49 0.40 13.87
CA MET A 112 -2.35 0.73 13.00
C MET A 112 -2.17 2.26 12.87
N HIS A 113 -0.96 2.75 13.15
CA HIS A 113 -0.59 4.17 13.22
C HIS A 113 -1.28 4.98 14.33
N GLY A 114 -1.98 4.32 15.24
CA GLY A 114 -2.66 4.94 16.39
C GLY A 114 -1.90 4.81 17.70
N ALA A 115 -2.47 5.37 18.75
CA ALA A 115 -2.00 5.12 20.11
C ALA A 115 -2.30 3.68 20.53
N ASP A 116 -1.36 3.07 21.26
CA ASP A 116 -1.46 1.68 21.74
C ASP A 116 -1.63 0.67 20.58
N GLU A 117 -0.96 0.88 19.46
CA GLU A 117 -0.86 -0.10 18.38
C GLU A 117 -0.32 -1.43 18.93
N PHE A 118 -0.93 -2.53 18.55
CA PHE A 118 -0.58 -3.85 19.07
C PHE A 118 -0.63 -4.93 18.00
N SER A 119 -0.04 -6.07 18.29
CA SER A 119 -0.23 -7.32 17.56
C SER A 119 -0.36 -8.48 18.53
N TYR A 120 -1.20 -9.46 18.21
CA TYR A 120 -1.27 -10.69 18.98
C TYR A 120 -0.03 -11.56 18.73
N ILE A 121 0.52 -12.14 19.78
CA ILE A 121 1.70 -13.01 19.67
C ILE A 121 1.41 -14.22 18.78
N ASP A 122 0.21 -14.81 18.88
CA ASP A 122 -0.19 -15.94 18.06
C ASP A 122 -0.26 -15.57 16.57
N ASP A 123 -0.73 -14.37 16.22
CA ASP A 123 -0.75 -13.88 14.83
C ASP A 123 0.67 -13.64 14.30
N LEU A 124 1.59 -13.15 15.12
CA LEU A 124 3.00 -13.00 14.75
C LEU A 124 3.67 -14.37 14.50
N ILE A 125 3.41 -15.34 15.37
CA ILE A 125 3.93 -16.71 15.21
C ILE A 125 3.34 -17.36 13.95
N LEU A 126 2.04 -17.21 13.71
CA LEU A 126 1.37 -17.70 12.52
C LEU A 126 1.96 -17.08 11.26
N SER A 127 2.14 -15.77 11.25
CA SER A 127 2.78 -15.06 10.13
C SER A 127 4.19 -15.58 9.87
N ALA A 128 5.00 -15.76 10.91
CA ALA A 128 6.36 -16.29 10.78
C ALA A 128 6.37 -17.69 10.15
N LYS A 129 5.42 -18.56 10.51
CA LYS A 129 5.28 -19.89 9.91
C LYS A 129 4.91 -19.81 8.44
N MET A 130 3.93 -18.97 8.08
CA MET A 130 3.54 -18.75 6.68
C MET A 130 4.71 -18.23 5.84
N PHE A 131 5.47 -17.26 6.35
CA PHE A 131 6.67 -16.78 5.65
C PHE A 131 7.73 -17.87 5.47
N ALA A 132 7.96 -18.70 6.48
CA ALA A 132 8.91 -19.81 6.39
C ALA A 132 8.51 -20.82 5.32
N GLU A 133 7.22 -21.15 5.23
CA GLU A 133 6.71 -22.05 4.19
C GLU A 133 6.86 -21.48 2.80
N VAL A 134 6.43 -20.22 2.59
CA VAL A 134 6.59 -19.52 1.29
C VAL A 134 8.07 -19.50 0.84
N ILE A 135 8.98 -19.15 1.75
CA ILE A 135 10.42 -19.13 1.44
C ILE A 135 10.91 -20.53 1.06
N TYR A 136 10.47 -21.55 1.79
CA TYR A 136 10.83 -22.93 1.53
C TYR A 136 10.34 -23.39 0.14
N ASP A 137 9.09 -23.12 -0.20
CA ASP A 137 8.49 -23.54 -1.47
C ASP A 137 9.14 -22.84 -2.68
N ILE A 138 9.45 -21.56 -2.55
CA ILE A 138 10.18 -20.81 -3.58
C ILE A 138 11.61 -21.36 -3.73
N CYS A 139 12.35 -21.50 -2.64
CA CYS A 139 13.74 -21.94 -2.66
C CYS A 139 13.92 -23.41 -3.05
N SER A 140 12.91 -24.25 -2.81
CA SER A 140 12.91 -25.66 -3.23
C SER A 140 12.50 -25.88 -4.68
N GLY A 141 12.10 -24.81 -5.39
CA GLY A 141 11.65 -24.89 -6.79
C GLY A 141 10.25 -25.47 -6.95
N ARG A 142 9.46 -25.53 -5.90
CA ARG A 142 8.06 -25.98 -5.95
C ARG A 142 7.18 -24.95 -6.64
N VAL A 143 7.56 -23.69 -6.56
CA VAL A 143 6.88 -22.57 -7.20
C VAL A 143 7.82 -21.90 -8.19
N GLY A 144 7.39 -21.78 -9.44
CA GLY A 144 8.09 -20.98 -10.44
C GLY A 144 7.81 -19.49 -10.20
N ILE A 145 8.87 -18.71 -10.04
CA ILE A 145 8.81 -17.26 -9.97
C ILE A 145 9.12 -16.67 -11.35
#